data_7e838654eb60b3e1290d2b90a5a0ff78
#
_entry.id   7e838654eb60b3e1290d2b90a5a0ff78
#
_cell.length_a   1.000
_cell.length_b   1.000
_cell.length_c   1.000
_cell.angle_alpha   90.00
_cell.angle_beta   90.00
_cell.angle_gamma   90.00
#
_symmetry.space_group_name_H-M   'P 1'
#
loop_
_entity.id
_entity.type
_entity.pdbx_description
1 polymer ?
#
loop_
_entity_poly.entity_id
_entity_poly.type
_entity_poly.pdbx_seq_one_letter_code
_entity_poly.pdbx_strand_id
1 'polypeptide(L)'
;MLAADAIVTCSFAMAGVGTSLEITDPAQSPVPLAARGFGAEELSGIAWVGSGRFLLAGDGGQQAVWDAWIDIDPSSGRILAQSITARIPVPGLGTDVEGIAIDRTSGTFLAADEASAAIRRFDLASFAACGSLRIPPIYASPNMRPNFGFEALGCLRGEAWTANEEALVSDGPVSGTESGAWVRLQRFDAQGFPAGQWAYRCDPISGMTDLVDVERSGVVDLVPWDRHTVLVLEREFGGAVIPDFRSRLYAVDVSGATDVSNVRMLAAGGFVPAAKTLLWQRGFPFSNFEGMALGPPLAGGRRSLILVSDDGGGVGGQNQRLLPLTIRAVRRAPCDLDGSGTVDGVDLGILLSAWGPWLDPHPADIDQDCAIDGHDLGALLAAWGPNA
;
A
#
# COMPACT_ATOMS: atom_id res chain seq x y z
N MET A 1 -22.42 27.98 2.05
CA MET A 1 -21.48 28.14 3.16
C MET A 1 -20.58 26.90 3.07
N LEU A 2 -19.44 27.03 2.40
CA LEU A 2 -18.51 25.93 2.17
C LEU A 2 -17.67 25.78 3.46
N ALA A 3 -17.78 24.65 4.10
CA ALA A 3 -16.92 24.29 5.22
C ALA A 3 -15.49 24.06 4.67
N ALA A 4 -14.55 24.84 5.21
CA ALA A 4 -13.13 24.61 4.97
C ALA A 4 -12.74 23.34 5.72
N ASP A 5 -12.46 22.27 4.96
CA ASP A 5 -11.89 21.04 5.52
C ASP A 5 -10.53 21.35 6.11
N ALA A 6 -10.41 21.11 7.41
CA ALA A 6 -9.19 21.33 8.16
C ALA A 6 -8.12 20.35 7.70
N ILE A 7 -6.97 20.89 7.30
CA ILE A 7 -5.74 20.13 7.11
C ILE A 7 -5.33 19.59 8.49
N VAL A 8 -5.58 18.33 8.76
CA VAL A 8 -5.09 17.66 9.97
C VAL A 8 -3.67 17.19 9.66
N THR A 9 -2.69 18.05 9.93
CA THR A 9 -1.28 17.65 10.00
C THR A 9 -1.03 17.04 11.38
N CYS A 10 -1.07 15.72 11.47
CA CYS A 10 -0.64 15.01 12.67
C CYS A 10 0.83 14.60 12.49
N SER A 11 1.75 15.42 13.02
CA SER A 11 3.19 15.10 13.02
C SER A 11 3.51 14.35 14.31
N PHE A 12 3.70 13.05 14.24
CA PHE A 12 4.29 12.26 15.31
C PHE A 12 5.63 11.65 14.85
N ALA A 13 6.64 11.81 15.68
CA ALA A 13 7.97 11.28 15.44
C ALA A 13 7.96 9.74 15.60
N MET A 14 8.29 9.04 14.52
CA MET A 14 8.63 7.62 14.59
C MET A 14 10.03 7.47 15.20
N ALA A 15 10.18 6.55 16.16
CA ALA A 15 11.45 6.26 16.81
C ALA A 15 12.31 5.41 15.87
N GLY A 16 13.13 6.07 15.07
CA GLY A 16 14.07 5.45 14.13
C GLY A 16 14.40 6.43 13.01
N VAL A 17 15.54 7.10 13.11
CA VAL A 17 16.05 8.05 12.09
C VAL A 17 15.00 9.04 11.58
N GLY A 18 14.70 10.06 12.33
CA GLY A 18 14.11 11.38 12.02
C GLY A 18 13.19 11.61 10.80
N THR A 19 12.66 10.57 10.19
CA THR A 19 11.79 10.66 9.01
C THR A 19 10.34 10.48 9.41
N SER A 20 9.48 11.42 9.04
CA SER A 20 8.02 11.28 9.12
C SER A 20 7.42 11.30 7.72
N LEU A 21 6.28 10.65 7.52
CA LEU A 21 5.54 10.71 6.27
C LEU A 21 4.38 11.69 6.40
N GLU A 22 4.15 12.48 5.37
CA GLU A 22 3.02 13.40 5.30
C GLU A 22 2.18 13.11 4.06
N ILE A 23 0.87 13.02 4.24
CA ILE A 23 -0.12 12.94 3.17
C ILE A 23 -0.73 14.31 2.94
N THR A 24 -0.88 14.68 1.67
CA THR A 24 -1.67 15.83 1.25
C THR A 24 -2.78 15.39 0.31
N ASP A 25 -4.00 15.77 0.62
CA ASP A 25 -5.15 15.62 -0.28
C ASP A 25 -5.16 16.80 -1.26
N PRO A 26 -5.05 16.58 -2.58
CA PRO A 26 -5.09 17.66 -3.57
C PRO A 26 -6.48 18.27 -3.75
N ALA A 27 -7.41 18.02 -2.83
CA ALA A 27 -8.80 18.50 -2.83
C ALA A 27 -9.54 18.16 -4.13
N GLN A 28 -9.32 16.95 -4.64
CA GLN A 28 -10.04 16.41 -5.78
C GLN A 28 -11.02 15.34 -5.30
N SER A 29 -12.29 15.47 -5.73
CA SER A 29 -13.27 14.39 -5.53
C SER A 29 -12.81 13.12 -6.26
N PRO A 30 -13.20 11.92 -5.78
CA PRO A 30 -12.90 10.69 -6.49
C PRO A 30 -13.33 10.75 -7.96
N VAL A 31 -12.41 10.42 -8.86
CA VAL A 31 -12.59 10.49 -10.32
C VAL A 31 -13.18 9.16 -10.80
N PRO A 32 -14.35 9.14 -11.46
CA PRO A 32 -14.89 7.90 -12.01
C PRO A 32 -13.90 7.27 -12.99
N LEU A 33 -13.62 5.98 -12.84
CA LEU A 33 -12.79 5.24 -13.78
C LEU A 33 -13.61 4.86 -15.00
N ALA A 34 -13.18 5.33 -16.19
CA ALA A 34 -13.86 5.06 -17.43
C ALA A 34 -13.53 3.64 -17.94
N ALA A 35 -14.30 2.65 -17.51
CA ALA A 35 -14.12 1.24 -17.86
C ALA A 35 -14.83 0.81 -19.16
N ARG A 36 -15.31 1.77 -19.97
CA ARG A 36 -16.17 1.50 -21.13
C ARG A 36 -15.52 0.55 -22.14
N GLY A 37 -16.14 -0.61 -22.33
CA GLY A 37 -15.81 -1.58 -23.37
C GLY A 37 -14.75 -2.62 -22.99
N PHE A 38 -14.18 -2.58 -21.79
CA PHE A 38 -13.15 -3.52 -21.34
C PHE A 38 -13.63 -4.49 -20.25
N GLY A 39 -14.87 -4.33 -19.75
CA GLY A 39 -15.43 -5.20 -18.72
C GLY A 39 -14.57 -5.20 -17.44
N ALA A 40 -14.06 -4.05 -17.06
CA ALA A 40 -13.36 -3.89 -15.80
C ALA A 40 -14.41 -3.66 -14.72
N GLU A 41 -14.61 -4.66 -13.90
CA GLU A 41 -15.58 -4.72 -12.81
C GLU A 41 -14.83 -5.22 -11.57
N GLU A 42 -15.28 -4.85 -10.37
CA GLU A 42 -14.76 -5.34 -9.09
C GLU A 42 -13.23 -5.18 -8.99
N LEU A 43 -12.73 -3.93 -9.23
CA LEU A 43 -11.30 -3.65 -9.23
C LEU A 43 -10.81 -3.39 -7.79
N SER A 44 -10.00 -4.32 -7.27
CA SER A 44 -9.45 -4.28 -5.91
C SER A 44 -7.97 -3.89 -5.89
N GLY A 45 -7.20 -4.21 -6.94
CA GLY A 45 -5.76 -3.96 -6.99
C GLY A 45 -5.34 -2.93 -8.05
N ILE A 46 -4.33 -2.11 -7.71
CA ILE A 46 -3.68 -1.15 -8.63
C ILE A 46 -2.17 -1.14 -8.44
N ALA A 47 -1.40 -1.11 -9.52
CA ALA A 47 0.05 -0.99 -9.46
C ALA A 47 0.61 -0.09 -10.56
N TRP A 48 1.54 0.82 -10.21
CA TRP A 48 2.19 1.71 -11.17
C TRP A 48 3.33 1.00 -11.90
N VAL A 49 3.25 0.97 -13.23
CA VAL A 49 4.28 0.35 -14.10
C VAL A 49 5.39 1.33 -14.43
N GLY A 50 5.04 2.57 -14.75
CA GLY A 50 5.97 3.62 -15.15
C GLY A 50 5.28 4.67 -16.00
N SER A 51 5.84 5.88 -16.08
CA SER A 51 5.20 7.03 -16.74
C SER A 51 3.74 7.19 -16.27
N GLY A 52 2.76 7.26 -17.14
CA GLY A 52 1.32 7.28 -16.79
C GLY A 52 0.65 5.91 -16.79
N ARG A 53 1.40 4.80 -16.95
CA ARG A 53 0.84 3.45 -17.08
C ARG A 53 0.66 2.77 -15.73
N PHE A 54 -0.52 2.17 -15.52
CA PHE A 54 -0.87 1.37 -14.35
C PHE A 54 -1.46 0.03 -14.79
N LEU A 55 -1.29 -1.01 -13.99
CA LEU A 55 -2.05 -2.25 -14.08
C LEU A 55 -3.11 -2.27 -12.98
N LEU A 56 -4.30 -2.74 -13.32
CA LEU A 56 -5.41 -2.96 -12.41
C LEU A 56 -5.74 -4.45 -12.39
N ALA A 57 -6.16 -4.95 -11.24
CA ALA A 57 -6.65 -6.30 -11.05
C ALA A 57 -7.96 -6.28 -10.27
N GLY A 58 -8.76 -7.34 -10.35
CA GLY A 58 -10.04 -7.43 -9.65
C GLY A 58 -10.49 -8.87 -9.44
N ASP A 59 -11.47 -9.02 -8.59
CA ASP A 59 -12.00 -10.29 -8.09
C ASP A 59 -13.12 -10.89 -8.96
N GLY A 60 -13.59 -10.19 -9.98
CA GLY A 60 -14.67 -10.61 -10.88
C GLY A 60 -14.46 -11.91 -11.69
N GLY A 61 -13.53 -12.76 -11.32
CA GLY A 61 -13.30 -14.10 -11.90
C GLY A 61 -12.70 -14.10 -13.30
N GLN A 62 -12.27 -12.98 -13.83
CA GLN A 62 -11.98 -12.81 -15.26
C GLN A 62 -10.58 -13.27 -15.70
N GLN A 63 -9.69 -13.70 -14.80
CA GLN A 63 -8.29 -14.05 -15.08
C GLN A 63 -7.63 -13.07 -16.07
N ALA A 64 -7.74 -11.79 -15.79
CA ALA A 64 -7.21 -10.73 -16.62
C ALA A 64 -6.71 -9.57 -15.75
N VAL A 65 -5.79 -8.81 -16.28
CA VAL A 65 -5.43 -7.48 -15.76
C VAL A 65 -5.86 -6.43 -16.77
N TRP A 66 -6.06 -5.20 -16.30
CA TRP A 66 -6.39 -4.08 -17.17
C TRP A 66 -5.23 -3.10 -17.20
N ASP A 67 -4.82 -2.75 -18.40
CA ASP A 67 -3.84 -1.71 -18.64
C ASP A 67 -4.56 -0.35 -18.62
N ALA A 68 -4.12 0.56 -17.76
CA ALA A 68 -4.72 1.86 -17.59
C ALA A 68 -3.68 2.98 -17.79
N TRP A 69 -4.11 4.08 -18.37
CA TRP A 69 -3.36 5.33 -18.43
C TRP A 69 -3.99 6.33 -17.47
N ILE A 70 -3.19 6.86 -16.55
CA ILE A 70 -3.60 7.89 -15.60
C ILE A 70 -2.63 9.05 -15.74
N ASP A 71 -3.14 10.18 -16.21
CA ASP A 71 -2.39 11.43 -16.35
C ASP A 71 -2.50 12.23 -15.05
N ILE A 72 -1.37 12.46 -14.39
CA ILE A 72 -1.28 13.10 -13.09
C ILE A 72 -0.50 14.40 -13.23
N ASP A 73 -1.11 15.51 -12.80
CA ASP A 73 -0.45 16.83 -12.77
C ASP A 73 0.77 16.78 -11.83
N PRO A 74 2.00 16.99 -12.35
CA PRO A 74 3.21 16.87 -11.55
C PRO A 74 3.35 17.94 -10.47
N SER A 75 2.59 19.04 -10.56
CA SER A 75 2.64 20.12 -9.58
C SER A 75 1.65 19.94 -8.43
N SER A 76 0.46 19.42 -8.70
CA SER A 76 -0.63 19.29 -7.72
C SER A 76 -0.90 17.85 -7.27
N GLY A 77 -0.54 16.86 -8.09
CA GLY A 77 -0.90 15.47 -7.86
C GLY A 77 -2.34 15.12 -8.29
N ARG A 78 -3.07 16.05 -8.91
CA ARG A 78 -4.45 15.81 -9.39
C ARG A 78 -4.46 14.93 -10.63
N ILE A 79 -5.47 14.08 -10.75
CA ILE A 79 -5.71 13.31 -11.98
C ILE A 79 -6.34 14.26 -13.00
N LEU A 80 -5.66 14.45 -14.14
CA LEU A 80 -6.11 15.27 -15.26
C LEU A 80 -6.96 14.47 -16.25
N ALA A 81 -6.55 13.22 -16.52
CA ALA A 81 -7.26 12.30 -17.39
C ALA A 81 -6.96 10.85 -16.96
N GLN A 82 -7.84 9.95 -17.34
CA GLN A 82 -7.65 8.51 -17.11
C GLN A 82 -8.44 7.70 -18.15
N SER A 83 -7.94 6.52 -18.48
CA SER A 83 -8.63 5.56 -19.34
C SER A 83 -8.08 4.16 -19.13
N ILE A 84 -8.94 3.14 -19.22
CA ILE A 84 -8.50 1.77 -19.45
C ILE A 84 -8.19 1.65 -20.93
N THR A 85 -6.99 1.14 -21.25
CA THR A 85 -6.45 1.08 -22.62
C THR A 85 -6.50 -0.33 -23.19
N ALA A 86 -6.45 -1.35 -22.33
CA ALA A 86 -6.55 -2.76 -22.73
C ALA A 86 -7.02 -3.65 -21.59
N ARG A 87 -7.67 -4.76 -21.95
CA ARG A 87 -7.85 -5.94 -21.10
C ARG A 87 -6.89 -7.01 -21.56
N ILE A 88 -6.06 -7.50 -20.66
CA ILE A 88 -5.00 -8.46 -20.95
C ILE A 88 -5.34 -9.78 -20.23
N PRO A 89 -5.68 -10.83 -20.94
CA PRO A 89 -5.88 -12.15 -20.35
C PRO A 89 -4.57 -12.68 -19.74
N VAL A 90 -4.64 -13.16 -18.52
CA VAL A 90 -3.49 -13.72 -17.78
C VAL A 90 -3.87 -15.12 -17.27
N PRO A 91 -3.64 -16.17 -18.06
CA PRO A 91 -3.95 -17.54 -17.64
C PRO A 91 -3.25 -17.92 -16.34
N GLY A 92 -4.00 -18.40 -15.37
CA GLY A 92 -3.47 -18.76 -14.05
C GLY A 92 -3.33 -17.60 -13.07
N LEU A 93 -3.87 -16.42 -13.38
CA LEU A 93 -3.86 -15.28 -12.47
C LEU A 93 -4.54 -15.59 -11.14
N GLY A 94 -5.66 -16.29 -11.18
CA GLY A 94 -6.59 -16.52 -10.09
C GLY A 94 -7.98 -16.07 -10.48
N THR A 95 -8.95 -16.32 -9.63
CA THR A 95 -10.35 -15.93 -9.86
C THR A 95 -10.85 -14.89 -8.86
N ASP A 96 -10.03 -14.54 -7.90
CA ASP A 96 -10.34 -13.71 -6.75
C ASP A 96 -9.09 -12.89 -6.43
N VAL A 97 -8.76 -11.93 -7.32
CA VAL A 97 -7.49 -11.23 -7.28
C VAL A 97 -7.67 -9.88 -6.60
N GLU A 98 -7.21 -9.79 -5.36
CA GLU A 98 -7.37 -8.61 -4.52
C GLU A 98 -6.16 -7.66 -4.60
N GLY A 99 -4.96 -8.19 -4.67
CA GLY A 99 -3.74 -7.39 -4.69
C GLY A 99 -2.88 -7.59 -5.94
N ILE A 100 -2.25 -6.50 -6.42
CA ILE A 100 -1.27 -6.53 -7.51
C ILE A 100 -0.07 -5.62 -7.19
N ALA A 101 1.15 -6.11 -7.44
CA ALA A 101 2.36 -5.33 -7.22
C ALA A 101 3.38 -5.51 -8.33
N ILE A 102 4.13 -4.46 -8.68
CA ILE A 102 5.20 -4.51 -9.67
C ILE A 102 6.54 -4.74 -8.96
N ASP A 103 7.23 -5.81 -9.34
CA ASP A 103 8.63 -6.02 -8.98
C ASP A 103 9.53 -5.53 -10.12
N ARG A 104 10.02 -4.29 -9.96
CA ARG A 104 10.88 -3.64 -10.97
C ARG A 104 12.24 -4.29 -11.08
N THR A 105 12.72 -4.94 -10.00
CA THR A 105 14.03 -5.58 -9.97
C THR A 105 14.09 -6.79 -10.90
N SER A 106 13.02 -7.57 -10.94
CA SER A 106 12.93 -8.76 -11.79
C SER A 106 12.16 -8.55 -13.10
N GLY A 107 11.52 -7.37 -13.29
CA GLY A 107 10.64 -7.13 -14.43
C GLY A 107 9.38 -7.97 -14.43
N THR A 108 8.85 -8.26 -13.23
CA THR A 108 7.64 -9.08 -13.05
C THR A 108 6.56 -8.31 -12.32
N PHE A 109 5.35 -8.86 -12.30
CA PHE A 109 4.32 -8.46 -11.36
C PHE A 109 3.86 -9.65 -10.52
N LEU A 110 3.36 -9.34 -9.34
CA LEU A 110 2.79 -10.28 -8.39
C LEU A 110 1.28 -10.05 -8.34
N ALA A 111 0.52 -11.12 -8.12
CA ALA A 111 -0.93 -11.07 -7.88
C ALA A 111 -1.29 -11.96 -6.70
N ALA A 112 -2.05 -11.42 -5.75
CA ALA A 112 -2.62 -12.14 -4.63
C ALA A 112 -4.01 -12.64 -5.00
N ASP A 113 -4.22 -13.95 -4.86
CA ASP A 113 -5.50 -14.62 -5.15
C ASP A 113 -6.05 -15.14 -3.81
N GLU A 114 -7.11 -14.53 -3.35
CA GLU A 114 -7.73 -14.84 -2.05
C GLU A 114 -8.29 -16.25 -2.03
N ALA A 115 -9.01 -16.65 -3.07
CA ALA A 115 -9.67 -17.95 -3.16
C ALA A 115 -8.71 -19.13 -2.98
N SER A 116 -7.45 -19.00 -3.43
CA SER A 116 -6.43 -20.05 -3.30
C SER A 116 -5.37 -19.76 -2.24
N ALA A 117 -5.46 -18.63 -1.54
CA ALA A 117 -4.45 -18.13 -0.61
C ALA A 117 -3.04 -18.17 -1.22
N ALA A 118 -2.89 -17.73 -2.45
CA ALA A 118 -1.66 -17.80 -3.23
C ALA A 118 -1.22 -16.44 -3.74
N ILE A 119 0.10 -16.22 -3.81
CA ILE A 119 0.69 -15.06 -4.48
C ILE A 119 1.52 -15.58 -5.64
N ARG A 120 1.12 -15.25 -6.85
CA ARG A 120 1.74 -15.73 -8.09
C ARG A 120 2.55 -14.64 -8.74
N ARG A 121 3.60 -15.02 -9.46
CA ARG A 121 4.50 -14.13 -10.18
C ARG A 121 4.35 -14.33 -11.68
N PHE A 122 4.29 -13.21 -12.41
CA PHE A 122 4.11 -13.16 -13.85
C PHE A 122 5.17 -12.23 -14.46
N ASP A 123 5.65 -12.58 -15.63
CA ASP A 123 6.52 -11.70 -16.42
C ASP A 123 5.74 -10.48 -16.93
N LEU A 124 6.26 -9.28 -16.72
CA LEU A 124 5.54 -8.02 -17.02
C LEU A 124 5.42 -7.73 -18.53
N ALA A 125 6.28 -8.32 -19.37
CA ALA A 125 6.26 -8.10 -20.81
C ALA A 125 5.34 -9.10 -21.52
N SER A 126 5.37 -10.38 -21.12
CA SER A 126 4.61 -11.46 -21.77
C SER A 126 3.33 -11.85 -21.02
N PHE A 127 3.17 -11.42 -19.78
CA PHE A 127 2.09 -11.83 -18.85
C PHE A 127 2.03 -13.34 -18.58
N ALA A 128 3.12 -14.06 -18.87
CA ALA A 128 3.23 -15.49 -18.59
C ALA A 128 3.58 -15.73 -17.13
N ALA A 129 2.97 -16.77 -16.54
CA ALA A 129 3.31 -17.20 -15.17
C ALA A 129 4.77 -17.66 -15.11
N CYS A 130 5.53 -17.16 -14.12
CA CYS A 130 6.96 -17.48 -13.94
C CYS A 130 7.33 -17.88 -12.52
N GLY A 131 6.37 -18.02 -11.61
CA GLY A 131 6.61 -18.49 -10.24
C GLY A 131 5.49 -18.18 -9.26
N SER A 132 5.77 -18.43 -7.99
CA SER A 132 4.90 -18.10 -6.87
C SER A 132 5.72 -17.90 -5.59
N LEU A 133 5.15 -17.19 -4.62
CA LEU A 133 5.74 -17.04 -3.30
C LEU A 133 5.45 -18.28 -2.45
N ARG A 134 6.34 -18.59 -1.49
CA ARG A 134 6.17 -19.70 -0.56
C ARG A 134 5.37 -19.27 0.66
N ILE A 135 4.07 -19.46 0.59
CA ILE A 135 3.16 -19.05 1.66
C ILE A 135 3.41 -19.87 2.93
N PRO A 136 3.62 -19.22 4.10
CA PRO A 136 3.79 -19.91 5.37
C PRO A 136 2.56 -20.77 5.74
N PRO A 137 2.76 -21.96 6.38
CA PRO A 137 1.65 -22.86 6.72
C PRO A 137 0.61 -22.26 7.66
N ILE A 138 0.92 -21.18 8.37
CA ILE A 138 -0.04 -20.48 9.25
C ILE A 138 -1.26 -19.95 8.47
N TYR A 139 -1.10 -19.66 7.18
CA TYR A 139 -2.18 -19.19 6.29
C TYR A 139 -2.97 -20.31 5.63
N ALA A 140 -2.63 -21.58 5.90
CA ALA A 140 -3.37 -22.70 5.33
C ALA A 140 -4.78 -22.81 5.91
N SER A 141 -5.75 -23.26 5.08
CA SER A 141 -7.09 -23.61 5.54
C SER A 141 -7.03 -24.74 6.62
N PRO A 142 -7.85 -24.69 7.71
CA PRO A 142 -8.95 -23.74 7.91
C PRO A 142 -8.56 -22.48 8.72
N ASN A 143 -7.29 -22.17 8.85
CA ASN A 143 -6.84 -21.03 9.67
C ASN A 143 -7.08 -19.68 8.98
N MET A 144 -6.91 -19.59 7.66
CA MET A 144 -7.40 -18.46 6.85
C MET A 144 -8.92 -18.50 6.82
N ARG A 145 -9.56 -17.40 7.14
CA ARG A 145 -11.02 -17.28 7.07
C ARG A 145 -11.43 -17.07 5.60
N PRO A 146 -12.54 -17.65 5.14
CA PRO A 146 -13.08 -17.35 3.80
C PRO A 146 -13.40 -15.85 3.68
N ASN A 147 -13.06 -15.24 2.55
CA ASN A 147 -13.21 -13.80 2.25
C ASN A 147 -12.52 -12.88 3.27
N PHE A 148 -11.38 -13.30 3.82
CA PHE A 148 -10.50 -12.51 4.68
C PHE A 148 -9.05 -12.92 4.50
N GLY A 149 -8.70 -13.29 3.26
CA GLY A 149 -7.40 -13.79 2.88
C GLY A 149 -6.38 -12.71 2.56
N PHE A 150 -5.60 -12.92 1.52
CA PHE A 150 -4.59 -11.97 1.07
C PHE A 150 -5.21 -10.88 0.20
N GLU A 151 -5.56 -9.76 0.81
CA GLU A 151 -6.04 -8.55 0.16
C GLU A 151 -4.85 -7.70 -0.31
N ALA A 152 -3.97 -7.38 0.61
CA ALA A 152 -2.89 -6.44 0.44
C ALA A 152 -1.67 -7.04 -0.26
N LEU A 153 -1.08 -6.32 -1.23
CA LEU A 153 0.16 -6.75 -1.88
C LEU A 153 1.02 -5.58 -2.35
N GLY A 154 2.24 -5.49 -1.84
CA GLY A 154 3.23 -4.51 -2.27
C GLY A 154 4.58 -5.14 -2.58
N CYS A 155 5.42 -4.45 -3.36
CA CYS A 155 6.77 -4.89 -3.66
C CYS A 155 7.75 -3.72 -3.64
N LEU A 156 8.90 -3.92 -3.00
CA LEU A 156 9.99 -2.95 -2.94
C LEU A 156 11.32 -3.68 -3.12
N ARG A 157 12.08 -3.33 -4.16
CA ARG A 157 13.42 -3.86 -4.43
C ARG A 157 13.49 -5.40 -4.45
N GLY A 158 12.47 -6.04 -5.00
CA GLY A 158 12.37 -7.49 -5.08
C GLY A 158 11.77 -8.17 -3.85
N GLU A 159 11.68 -7.49 -2.70
CA GLU A 159 11.00 -7.99 -1.51
C GLU A 159 9.50 -7.73 -1.63
N ALA A 160 8.68 -8.77 -1.46
CA ALA A 160 7.23 -8.66 -1.49
C ALA A 160 6.68 -8.59 -0.06
N TRP A 161 5.59 -7.85 0.09
CA TRP A 161 4.85 -7.71 1.33
C TRP A 161 3.37 -8.01 1.10
N THR A 162 2.75 -8.68 2.06
CA THR A 162 1.30 -8.94 2.04
C THR A 162 0.72 -8.90 3.45
N ALA A 163 -0.59 -8.81 3.53
CA ALA A 163 -1.35 -8.96 4.75
C ALA A 163 -2.65 -9.73 4.46
N ASN A 164 -3.15 -10.46 5.45
CA ASN A 164 -4.53 -10.93 5.46
C ASN A 164 -5.46 -9.76 5.85
N GLU A 165 -6.68 -9.72 5.32
CA GLU A 165 -7.64 -8.65 5.61
C GLU A 165 -8.00 -8.62 7.09
N GLU A 166 -8.41 -9.75 7.64
CA GLU A 166 -8.91 -9.93 9.01
C GLU A 166 -8.14 -11.02 9.76
N ALA A 167 -8.33 -11.12 11.06
CA ALA A 167 -7.62 -12.08 11.91
C ALA A 167 -7.72 -13.51 11.39
N LEU A 168 -6.59 -14.23 11.36
CA LEU A 168 -6.61 -15.68 11.24
C LEU A 168 -7.41 -16.30 12.40
N VAL A 169 -8.00 -17.48 12.19
CA VAL A 169 -8.79 -18.18 13.23
C VAL A 169 -7.95 -18.34 14.53
N SER A 170 -6.66 -18.65 14.40
CA SER A 170 -5.75 -18.78 15.55
C SER A 170 -5.40 -17.45 16.21
N ASP A 171 -5.53 -16.32 15.52
CA ASP A 171 -5.08 -15.03 16.01
C ASP A 171 -6.14 -14.25 16.77
N GLY A 172 -7.37 -14.77 16.79
CA GLY A 172 -8.45 -14.21 17.60
C GLY A 172 -9.69 -13.82 16.79
N PRO A 173 -10.53 -12.96 17.36
CA PRO A 173 -11.74 -12.49 16.67
C PRO A 173 -11.40 -11.51 15.55
N VAL A 174 -12.32 -11.37 14.61
CA VAL A 174 -12.34 -10.28 13.65
C VAL A 174 -12.53 -8.93 14.34
N SER A 175 -12.33 -7.84 13.61
CA SER A 175 -12.54 -6.48 14.12
C SER A 175 -13.98 -6.29 14.61
N GLY A 176 -14.12 -5.59 15.71
CA GLY A 176 -15.40 -5.20 16.31
C GLY A 176 -15.30 -3.79 16.89
N THR A 177 -16.39 -3.30 17.47
CA THR A 177 -16.45 -1.95 18.09
C THR A 177 -15.55 -1.79 19.30
N GLU A 178 -15.30 -2.86 20.03
CA GLU A 178 -14.44 -2.84 21.24
C GLU A 178 -12.95 -2.93 20.90
N SER A 179 -12.61 -3.62 19.81
CA SER A 179 -11.21 -3.83 19.42
C SER A 179 -11.08 -4.25 17.96
N GLY A 180 -10.01 -3.79 17.31
CA GLY A 180 -9.65 -4.25 15.98
C GLY A 180 -9.02 -5.65 16.00
N ALA A 181 -8.92 -6.28 14.84
CA ALA A 181 -8.31 -7.59 14.64
C ALA A 181 -6.78 -7.55 14.76
N TRP A 182 -6.19 -8.70 15.09
CA TRP A 182 -4.77 -8.95 14.85
C TRP A 182 -4.55 -9.49 13.45
N VAL A 183 -3.80 -8.76 12.64
CA VAL A 183 -3.43 -9.10 11.27
C VAL A 183 -1.92 -9.35 11.20
N ARG A 184 -1.46 -10.18 10.27
CA ARG A 184 -0.06 -10.46 10.07
C ARG A 184 0.46 -9.75 8.82
N LEU A 185 1.42 -8.84 9.00
CA LEU A 185 2.22 -8.30 7.91
C LEU A 185 3.31 -9.31 7.57
N GLN A 186 3.28 -9.88 6.39
CA GLN A 186 4.22 -10.91 5.93
C GLN A 186 5.15 -10.34 4.87
N ARG A 187 6.47 -10.45 5.08
CA ARG A 187 7.48 -10.13 4.07
C ARG A 187 8.07 -11.40 3.47
N PHE A 188 8.38 -11.32 2.18
CA PHE A 188 9.11 -12.33 1.42
C PHE A 188 10.37 -11.72 0.83
N ASP A 189 11.45 -12.52 0.74
CA ASP A 189 12.66 -12.13 0.05
C ASP A 189 12.50 -12.14 -1.48
N ALA A 190 13.52 -11.72 -2.21
CA ALA A 190 13.52 -11.67 -3.67
C ALA A 190 13.34 -13.04 -4.34
N GLN A 191 13.63 -14.13 -3.63
CA GLN A 191 13.45 -15.51 -4.08
C GLN A 191 12.05 -16.05 -3.75
N GLY A 192 11.22 -15.26 -3.03
CA GLY A 192 9.87 -15.62 -2.64
C GLY A 192 9.77 -16.49 -1.39
N PHE A 193 10.81 -16.53 -0.56
CA PHE A 193 10.77 -17.19 0.75
C PHE A 193 10.30 -16.22 1.84
N PRO A 194 9.57 -16.69 2.87
CA PRO A 194 9.25 -15.88 4.04
C PRO A 194 10.49 -15.28 4.69
N ALA A 195 10.49 -13.95 4.90
CA ALA A 195 11.64 -13.18 5.38
C ALA A 195 11.33 -12.31 6.61
N GLY A 196 10.21 -12.55 7.27
CA GLY A 196 9.76 -11.90 8.49
C GLY A 196 8.24 -11.72 8.53
N GLN A 197 7.72 -11.68 9.75
CA GLN A 197 6.28 -11.51 9.98
C GLN A 197 6.06 -10.66 11.23
N TRP A 198 5.15 -9.70 11.17
CA TRP A 198 4.89 -8.79 12.28
C TRP A 198 3.40 -8.70 12.57
N ALA A 199 3.07 -8.59 13.85
CA ALA A 199 1.70 -8.39 14.29
C ALA A 199 1.29 -6.93 14.09
N TYR A 200 0.19 -6.71 13.41
CA TYR A 200 -0.46 -5.43 13.20
C TYR A 200 -1.84 -5.44 13.85
N ARG A 201 -2.20 -4.36 14.53
CA ARG A 201 -3.52 -4.21 15.12
C ARG A 201 -4.36 -3.25 14.30
N CYS A 202 -5.44 -3.73 13.68
CA CYS A 202 -6.43 -2.88 13.04
C CYS A 202 -7.09 -1.95 14.07
N ASP A 203 -7.63 -0.82 13.62
CA ASP A 203 -8.47 0.00 14.49
C ASP A 203 -9.84 -0.69 14.72
N PRO A 204 -10.46 -0.43 15.87
CA PRO A 204 -11.83 -0.85 16.10
C PRO A 204 -12.78 -0.24 15.07
N ILE A 205 -13.90 -0.92 14.81
CA ILE A 205 -15.01 -0.40 14.04
C ILE A 205 -15.57 0.82 14.76
N SER A 206 -15.71 1.93 14.06
CA SER A 206 -16.14 3.21 14.65
C SER A 206 -17.66 3.34 14.81
N GLY A 207 -18.45 2.37 14.33
CA GLY A 207 -19.90 2.39 14.39
C GLY A 207 -20.50 3.47 13.49
N MET A 208 -20.15 3.48 12.20
CA MET A 208 -20.59 4.51 11.25
C MET A 208 -22.11 4.57 11.03
N THR A 209 -22.82 3.47 11.27
CA THR A 209 -24.29 3.46 11.18
C THR A 209 -24.93 2.58 12.25
N ASP A 210 -25.95 3.09 12.92
CA ASP A 210 -26.76 2.35 13.91
C ASP A 210 -27.72 1.32 13.29
N LEU A 211 -27.69 1.09 11.99
CA LEU A 211 -28.80 0.48 11.29
C LEU A 211 -28.61 -0.97 10.88
N VAL A 212 -27.42 -1.58 10.98
CA VAL A 212 -27.25 -2.97 10.53
C VAL A 212 -26.05 -3.71 11.12
N ASP A 213 -26.24 -5.02 11.37
CA ASP A 213 -25.29 -6.02 11.85
C ASP A 213 -24.15 -6.38 10.85
N VAL A 214 -23.83 -5.57 9.87
CA VAL A 214 -22.80 -5.84 8.87
C VAL A 214 -21.78 -4.71 8.86
N GLU A 215 -21.03 -4.60 9.94
CA GLU A 215 -19.87 -3.72 10.00
C GLU A 215 -18.61 -4.58 9.83
N ARG A 216 -17.70 -4.14 8.97
CA ARG A 216 -16.40 -4.80 8.73
C ARG A 216 -15.30 -3.76 8.77
N SER A 217 -14.11 -4.15 9.20
CA SER A 217 -12.91 -3.34 9.12
C SER A 217 -11.71 -4.26 8.95
N GLY A 218 -10.86 -3.98 7.99
CA GLY A 218 -9.69 -4.81 7.71
C GLY A 218 -8.61 -4.06 6.95
N VAL A 219 -7.49 -4.76 6.74
CA VAL A 219 -6.38 -4.29 5.90
C VAL A 219 -6.68 -4.69 4.46
N VAL A 220 -6.93 -3.73 3.60
CA VAL A 220 -7.29 -3.97 2.19
C VAL A 220 -6.13 -3.78 1.23
N ASP A 221 -5.13 -2.95 1.57
CA ASP A 221 -3.89 -2.90 0.78
C ASP A 221 -2.71 -2.39 1.59
N LEU A 222 -1.50 -2.61 1.08
CA LEU A 222 -0.26 -2.09 1.63
C LEU A 222 0.77 -1.77 0.54
N VAL A 223 1.57 -0.74 0.80
CA VAL A 223 2.70 -0.38 -0.05
C VAL A 223 3.94 -0.20 0.81
N PRO A 224 5.02 -1.00 0.63
CA PRO A 224 6.26 -0.76 1.36
C PRO A 224 6.89 0.56 0.91
N TRP A 225 7.21 1.41 1.89
CA TRP A 225 7.88 2.68 1.68
C TRP A 225 9.40 2.51 1.72
N ASP A 226 9.87 1.79 2.71
CA ASP A 226 11.26 1.40 2.86
C ASP A 226 11.34 -0.01 3.51
N ARG A 227 12.54 -0.42 3.96
CA ARG A 227 12.75 -1.76 4.52
C ARG A 227 11.97 -2.01 5.83
N HIS A 228 11.62 -0.96 6.55
CA HIS A 228 11.00 -1.02 7.88
C HIS A 228 9.63 -0.34 7.94
N THR A 229 9.32 0.50 6.97
CA THR A 229 8.09 1.28 6.94
C THR A 229 7.17 0.79 5.82
N VAL A 230 5.94 0.48 6.15
CA VAL A 230 4.88 0.06 5.22
C VAL A 230 3.71 1.03 5.35
N LEU A 231 3.18 1.51 4.23
CA LEU A 231 1.88 2.17 4.19
C LEU A 231 0.80 1.09 4.24
N VAL A 232 -0.16 1.21 5.12
CA VAL A 232 -1.28 0.26 5.26
C VAL A 232 -2.58 1.01 5.09
N LEU A 233 -3.42 0.51 4.20
CA LEU A 233 -4.78 0.99 3.99
C LEU A 233 -5.74 0.10 4.78
N GLU A 234 -6.42 0.67 5.77
CA GLU A 234 -7.57 0.04 6.42
C GLU A 234 -8.87 0.58 5.80
N ARG A 235 -9.80 -0.32 5.55
CA ARG A 235 -11.14 0.02 5.13
C ARG A 235 -12.13 -0.42 6.20
N GLU A 236 -13.03 0.47 6.58
CA GLU A 236 -14.19 0.19 7.40
C GLU A 236 -15.44 0.31 6.53
N PHE A 237 -16.31 -0.67 6.61
CA PHE A 237 -17.60 -0.71 5.94
C PHE A 237 -18.73 -0.71 6.97
N GLY A 238 -19.72 0.15 6.75
CA GLY A 238 -20.96 0.20 7.50
C GLY A 238 -22.14 0.55 6.58
N GLY A 239 -23.36 0.21 7.01
CA GLY A 239 -24.57 0.60 6.29
C GLY A 239 -25.03 -0.35 5.19
N ALA A 240 -25.90 -1.29 5.53
CA ALA A 240 -26.49 -2.24 4.57
C ALA A 240 -27.50 -1.61 3.59
N VAL A 241 -28.07 -0.44 3.92
CA VAL A 241 -29.07 0.23 3.05
C VAL A 241 -28.40 1.28 2.16
N ILE A 242 -27.46 2.01 2.71
CA ILE A 242 -26.61 2.97 1.99
C ILE A 242 -25.18 2.57 2.32
N PRO A 243 -24.44 1.98 1.35
CA PRO A 243 -23.04 1.63 1.57
C PRO A 243 -22.26 2.87 1.97
N ASP A 244 -21.63 2.84 3.14
CA ASP A 244 -20.75 3.89 3.64
C ASP A 244 -19.42 3.26 4.04
N PHE A 245 -18.34 3.89 3.59
CA PHE A 245 -16.98 3.39 3.77
C PHE A 245 -16.13 4.46 4.41
N ARG A 246 -15.19 4.03 5.24
CA ARG A 246 -14.13 4.88 5.75
C ARG A 246 -12.80 4.25 5.44
N SER A 247 -11.93 5.02 4.78
CA SER A 247 -10.56 4.63 4.50
C SER A 247 -9.63 5.33 5.47
N ARG A 248 -8.66 4.59 6.03
CA ARG A 248 -7.60 5.10 6.91
C ARG A 248 -6.26 4.66 6.37
N LEU A 249 -5.33 5.58 6.26
CA LEU A 249 -3.98 5.32 5.79
C LEU A 249 -2.99 5.50 6.95
N TYR A 250 -2.22 4.46 7.21
CA TYR A 250 -1.22 4.44 8.28
C TYR A 250 0.19 4.30 7.73
N ALA A 251 1.16 4.96 8.37
CA ALA A 251 2.55 4.55 8.34
C ALA A 251 2.78 3.53 9.45
N VAL A 252 3.33 2.37 9.09
CA VAL A 252 3.56 1.24 10.00
C VAL A 252 5.05 0.94 10.05
N ASP A 253 5.65 1.05 11.23
CA ASP A 253 7.07 0.77 11.46
C ASP A 253 7.23 -0.59 12.13
N VAL A 254 7.98 -1.47 11.48
CA VAL A 254 8.30 -2.82 11.98
C VAL A 254 9.69 -2.93 12.62
N SER A 255 10.48 -1.85 12.62
CA SER A 255 11.89 -1.89 13.09
C SER A 255 12.04 -2.27 14.56
N GLY A 256 11.09 -1.83 15.40
CA GLY A 256 11.05 -2.16 16.83
C GLY A 256 10.10 -3.32 17.17
N ALA A 257 9.45 -3.92 16.18
CA ALA A 257 8.45 -4.96 16.39
C ALA A 257 9.09 -6.36 16.48
N THR A 258 8.42 -7.24 17.21
CA THR A 258 8.84 -8.64 17.30
C THR A 258 8.51 -9.40 16.01
N ASP A 259 9.46 -10.16 15.46
CA ASP A 259 9.16 -11.14 14.42
C ASP A 259 8.31 -12.27 15.00
N VAL A 260 7.07 -12.36 14.54
CA VAL A 260 6.07 -13.33 15.00
C VAL A 260 5.94 -14.55 14.09
N SER A 261 6.91 -14.81 13.21
CA SER A 261 6.91 -15.97 12.28
C SER A 261 6.73 -17.31 13.00
N ASN A 262 7.17 -17.41 14.26
CA ASN A 262 7.06 -18.60 15.10
C ASN A 262 5.94 -18.49 16.16
N VAL A 263 5.16 -17.42 16.17
CA VAL A 263 4.04 -17.22 17.11
C VAL A 263 2.78 -17.82 16.51
N ARG A 264 2.22 -18.84 17.16
CA ARG A 264 1.04 -19.56 16.66
C ARG A 264 -0.28 -18.78 16.84
N MET A 265 -0.36 -17.95 17.88
CA MET A 265 -1.59 -17.28 18.29
C MET A 265 -1.27 -15.86 18.73
N LEU A 266 -1.60 -14.86 17.93
CA LEU A 266 -1.36 -13.45 18.30
C LEU A 266 -2.23 -13.02 19.49
N ALA A 267 -3.42 -13.58 19.65
CA ALA A 267 -4.28 -13.30 20.80
C ALA A 267 -3.65 -13.64 22.16
N ALA A 268 -2.64 -14.52 22.19
CA ALA A 268 -1.93 -14.86 23.40
C ALA A 268 -0.97 -13.75 23.90
N GLY A 269 -0.64 -12.79 23.03
CA GLY A 269 0.31 -11.71 23.35
C GLY A 269 1.75 -12.20 23.50
N GLY A 270 2.58 -11.43 24.22
CA GLY A 270 3.97 -11.75 24.46
C GLY A 270 4.94 -11.28 23.37
N PHE A 271 4.52 -10.34 22.53
CA PHE A 271 5.31 -9.71 21.47
C PHE A 271 5.10 -8.18 21.47
N VAL A 272 5.99 -7.48 20.83
CA VAL A 272 5.86 -6.04 20.52
C VAL A 272 5.24 -5.94 19.12
N PRO A 273 4.04 -5.38 18.96
CA PRO A 273 3.41 -5.20 17.65
C PRO A 273 4.13 -4.12 16.83
N ALA A 274 3.87 -4.09 15.53
CA ALA A 274 4.26 -2.99 14.66
C ALA A 274 3.63 -1.68 15.15
N ALA A 275 4.44 -0.63 15.21
CA ALA A 275 3.97 0.69 15.57
C ALA A 275 3.25 1.32 14.37
N LYS A 276 2.08 1.96 14.59
CA LYS A 276 1.36 2.62 13.51
C LYS A 276 1.05 4.08 13.83
N THR A 277 1.09 4.92 12.80
CA THR A 277 0.74 6.34 12.87
C THR A 277 -0.28 6.64 11.79
N LEU A 278 -1.44 7.19 12.17
CA LEU A 278 -2.45 7.63 11.21
C LEU A 278 -1.92 8.82 10.40
N LEU A 279 -1.90 8.69 9.09
CA LEU A 279 -1.48 9.74 8.16
C LEU A 279 -2.68 10.48 7.58
N TRP A 280 -3.76 9.76 7.28
CA TRP A 280 -4.95 10.31 6.63
C TRP A 280 -6.15 9.41 6.86
N GLN A 281 -7.34 10.02 6.92
CA GLN A 281 -8.61 9.30 6.93
C GLN A 281 -9.72 10.11 6.28
N ARG A 282 -10.66 9.40 5.63
CA ARG A 282 -11.85 10.02 5.04
C ARG A 282 -12.99 9.01 4.88
N GLY A 283 -14.24 9.49 5.04
CA GLY A 283 -15.45 8.74 4.73
C GLY A 283 -15.86 8.93 3.25
N PHE A 284 -16.38 7.86 2.65
CA PHE A 284 -16.79 7.85 1.25
C PHE A 284 -18.07 7.04 1.07
N PRO A 285 -19.24 7.67 1.03
CA PRO A 285 -20.45 6.98 0.59
C PRO A 285 -20.25 6.40 -0.82
N PHE A 286 -20.60 5.13 -1.01
CA PHE A 286 -20.56 4.42 -2.30
C PHE A 286 -19.16 4.24 -2.92
N SER A 287 -18.07 4.39 -2.18
CA SER A 287 -16.73 4.21 -2.72
C SER A 287 -15.88 3.37 -1.77
N ASN A 288 -15.78 2.09 -2.11
CA ASN A 288 -15.01 1.07 -1.38
C ASN A 288 -13.56 1.07 -1.86
N PHE A 289 -12.70 1.95 -1.29
CA PHE A 289 -11.28 1.99 -1.69
C PHE A 289 -10.53 0.81 -1.09
N GLU A 290 -10.05 -0.08 -1.95
CA GLU A 290 -9.36 -1.32 -1.59
C GLU A 290 -7.93 -1.40 -2.13
N GLY A 291 -7.64 -0.83 -3.31
CA GLY A 291 -6.28 -0.84 -3.86
C GLY A 291 -5.55 0.49 -3.73
N MET A 292 -4.23 0.44 -3.59
CA MET A 292 -3.35 1.59 -3.41
C MET A 292 -2.03 1.43 -4.15
N ALA A 293 -1.60 2.45 -4.91
CA ALA A 293 -0.31 2.46 -5.59
C ALA A 293 0.46 3.76 -5.37
N LEU A 294 1.76 3.64 -5.06
CA LEU A 294 2.68 4.76 -5.27
C LEU A 294 2.86 4.96 -6.77
N GLY A 295 2.54 6.15 -7.25
CA GLY A 295 2.68 6.54 -8.65
C GLY A 295 3.94 7.38 -8.92
N PRO A 296 3.93 8.20 -10.00
CA PRO A 296 5.07 9.00 -10.40
C PRO A 296 5.49 10.04 -9.35
N PRO A 297 6.76 10.47 -9.40
CA PRO A 297 7.25 11.59 -8.63
C PRO A 297 6.54 12.88 -9.03
N LEU A 298 6.39 13.78 -8.06
CA LEU A 298 5.77 15.09 -8.20
C LEU A 298 6.74 16.19 -7.76
N ALA A 299 6.46 17.42 -8.16
CA ALA A 299 7.27 18.56 -7.73
C ALA A 299 7.34 18.69 -6.21
N GLY A 300 8.48 19.14 -5.71
CA GLY A 300 8.73 19.38 -4.28
C GLY A 300 8.92 18.11 -3.46
N GLY A 301 9.53 17.06 -4.04
CA GLY A 301 9.87 15.82 -3.34
C GLY A 301 8.65 15.01 -2.91
N ARG A 302 7.51 15.22 -3.56
CA ARG A 302 6.29 14.44 -3.33
C ARG A 302 6.19 13.29 -4.33
N ARG A 303 5.41 12.30 -3.99
CA ARG A 303 4.95 11.25 -4.91
C ARG A 303 3.43 11.23 -4.96
N SER A 304 2.87 10.85 -6.09
CA SER A 304 1.46 10.54 -6.14
C SER A 304 1.17 9.22 -5.42
N LEU A 305 0.02 9.15 -4.78
CA LEU A 305 -0.53 7.94 -4.17
C LEU A 305 -1.96 7.83 -4.67
N ILE A 306 -2.25 6.78 -5.44
CA ILE A 306 -3.55 6.60 -6.08
C ILE A 306 -4.26 5.44 -5.42
N LEU A 307 -5.50 5.68 -4.97
CA LEU A 307 -6.38 4.63 -4.50
C LEU A 307 -7.39 4.29 -5.60
N VAL A 308 -7.74 3.02 -5.73
CA VAL A 308 -8.83 2.53 -6.59
C VAL A 308 -9.93 1.96 -5.72
N SER A 309 -11.19 2.23 -6.09
CA SER A 309 -12.33 1.62 -5.41
C SER A 309 -12.91 0.47 -6.21
N ASP A 310 -13.27 -0.57 -5.49
CA ASP A 310 -14.16 -1.62 -5.95
C ASP A 310 -15.60 -1.09 -6.12
N ASP A 311 -16.36 -1.62 -7.07
CA ASP A 311 -17.76 -1.30 -7.31
C ASP A 311 -18.75 -2.35 -6.77
N GLY A 312 -18.24 -3.44 -6.17
CA GLY A 312 -19.05 -4.52 -5.59
C GLY A 312 -20.03 -5.11 -6.61
N GLY A 313 -19.63 -5.24 -7.86
CA GLY A 313 -20.53 -5.65 -8.95
C GLY A 313 -21.67 -4.67 -9.22
N GLY A 314 -21.51 -3.39 -8.88
CA GLY A 314 -22.52 -2.34 -9.02
C GLY A 314 -23.63 -2.39 -7.96
N VAL A 315 -23.44 -3.15 -6.88
CA VAL A 315 -24.40 -3.25 -5.78
C VAL A 315 -24.51 -1.93 -5.03
N GLY A 316 -25.73 -1.51 -4.73
CA GLY A 316 -25.97 -0.30 -3.92
C GLY A 316 -25.59 1.02 -4.60
N GLY A 317 -25.26 1.03 -5.90
CA GLY A 317 -24.84 2.22 -6.63
C GLY A 317 -23.35 2.56 -6.43
N GLN A 318 -22.55 1.62 -5.98
CA GLN A 318 -21.10 1.72 -5.94
C GLN A 318 -20.54 1.89 -7.36
N ASN A 319 -19.41 2.54 -7.49
CA ASN A 319 -18.78 2.81 -8.78
C ASN A 319 -17.27 2.77 -8.61
N GLN A 320 -16.58 2.26 -9.61
CA GLN A 320 -15.12 2.31 -9.67
C GLN A 320 -14.62 3.75 -9.80
N ARG A 321 -13.74 4.13 -8.90
CA ARG A 321 -13.18 5.47 -8.81
C ARG A 321 -11.71 5.44 -8.48
N LEU A 322 -11.01 6.49 -8.88
CA LEU A 322 -9.64 6.78 -8.46
C LEU A 322 -9.63 7.96 -7.51
N LEU A 323 -8.93 7.85 -6.40
CA LEU A 323 -8.69 8.96 -5.48
C LEU A 323 -7.21 9.31 -5.49
N PRO A 324 -6.82 10.50 -5.95
CA PRO A 324 -5.45 10.96 -5.84
C PRO A 324 -5.16 11.53 -4.46
N LEU A 325 -4.05 11.09 -3.90
CA LEU A 325 -3.37 11.67 -2.76
C LEU A 325 -1.92 11.97 -3.14
N THR A 326 -1.21 12.72 -2.32
CA THR A 326 0.23 12.89 -2.45
C THR A 326 0.91 12.60 -1.14
N ILE A 327 2.11 12.01 -1.20
CA ILE A 327 2.90 11.63 -0.03
C ILE A 327 4.32 12.15 -0.17
N ARG A 328 4.93 12.57 0.93
CA ARG A 328 6.35 12.88 0.99
C ARG A 328 6.97 12.40 2.30
N ALA A 329 8.27 12.12 2.27
CA ALA A 329 9.07 11.98 3.46
C ALA A 329 9.52 13.37 3.95
N VAL A 330 9.34 13.62 5.24
CA VAL A 330 9.89 14.80 5.92
C VAL A 330 10.99 14.30 6.84
N ARG A 331 12.23 14.61 6.50
CA ARG A 331 13.42 14.18 7.25
C ARG A 331 13.94 15.35 8.09
N ARG A 332 14.27 15.07 9.35
CA ARG A 332 14.91 16.09 10.22
C ARG A 332 16.35 16.36 9.80
N ALA A 333 17.07 15.34 9.33
CA ALA A 333 18.43 15.41 8.83
C ALA A 333 18.53 14.58 7.54
N PRO A 334 18.11 15.11 6.39
CA PRO A 334 17.96 14.33 5.16
C PRO A 334 19.27 13.77 4.61
N CYS A 335 20.41 14.37 5.01
CA CYS A 335 21.74 13.97 4.54
C CYS A 335 22.47 13.00 5.48
N ASP A 336 21.96 12.78 6.69
CA ASP A 336 22.44 11.77 7.64
C ASP A 336 21.76 10.45 7.30
N LEU A 337 22.36 9.72 6.38
CA LEU A 337 21.74 8.53 5.76
C LEU A 337 21.85 7.29 6.64
N ASP A 338 22.85 7.23 7.52
CA ASP A 338 23.05 6.13 8.46
C ASP A 338 22.45 6.42 9.87
N GLY A 339 21.98 7.66 10.12
CA GLY A 339 21.38 8.05 11.37
C GLY A 339 22.35 8.22 12.54
N SER A 340 23.63 8.43 12.25
CA SER A 340 24.69 8.60 13.27
C SER A 340 24.62 9.94 14.01
N GLY A 341 23.90 10.92 13.48
CA GLY A 341 23.84 12.29 13.95
C GLY A 341 24.93 13.19 13.33
N THR A 342 25.66 12.69 12.35
CA THR A 342 26.72 13.42 11.64
C THR A 342 26.69 13.07 10.17
N VAL A 343 26.73 14.06 9.29
CA VAL A 343 26.90 13.82 7.85
C VAL A 343 28.38 13.71 7.54
N ASP A 344 28.82 12.51 7.13
CA ASP A 344 30.24 12.20 6.90
C ASP A 344 30.50 11.26 5.71
N GLY A 345 31.68 10.64 5.69
CA GLY A 345 32.07 9.73 4.62
C GLY A 345 31.26 8.45 4.51
N VAL A 346 30.55 8.04 5.57
CA VAL A 346 29.67 6.86 5.55
C VAL A 346 28.41 7.20 4.74
N ASP A 347 27.81 8.37 4.98
CA ASP A 347 26.64 8.85 4.22
C ASP A 347 26.95 9.04 2.75
N LEU A 348 28.13 9.63 2.45
CA LEU A 348 28.62 9.73 1.08
C LEU A 348 28.77 8.35 0.44
N GLY A 349 29.30 7.37 1.15
CA GLY A 349 29.39 5.99 0.66
C GLY A 349 28.04 5.37 0.36
N ILE A 350 27.02 5.60 1.22
CA ILE A 350 25.65 5.15 1.00
C ILE A 350 25.07 5.78 -0.27
N LEU A 351 25.21 7.11 -0.41
CA LEU A 351 24.71 7.84 -1.59
C LEU A 351 25.35 7.32 -2.87
N LEU A 352 26.68 7.22 -2.91
CA LEU A 352 27.41 6.80 -4.11
C LEU A 352 27.11 5.32 -4.50
N SER A 353 26.81 4.47 -3.52
CA SER A 353 26.46 3.07 -3.76
C SER A 353 25.09 2.90 -4.44
N ALA A 354 24.24 3.92 -4.33
CA ALA A 354 22.88 3.94 -4.87
C ALA A 354 22.71 4.86 -6.09
N TRP A 355 23.80 5.31 -6.70
CA TRP A 355 23.78 6.27 -7.80
C TRP A 355 22.98 5.80 -9.02
N GLY A 356 22.06 6.63 -9.49
CA GLY A 356 21.24 6.38 -10.68
C GLY A 356 19.75 6.61 -10.49
N PRO A 357 18.92 6.25 -11.47
CA PRO A 357 17.47 6.40 -11.36
C PRO A 357 16.87 5.35 -10.41
N TRP A 358 15.99 5.79 -9.53
CA TRP A 358 15.26 4.95 -8.60
C TRP A 358 13.76 5.26 -8.68
N LEU A 359 12.94 4.27 -9.06
CA LEU A 359 11.49 4.43 -9.09
C LEU A 359 10.84 4.18 -7.72
N ASP A 360 11.52 3.44 -6.85
CA ASP A 360 11.09 3.19 -5.48
C ASP A 360 11.71 4.22 -4.53
N PRO A 361 11.10 4.50 -3.36
CA PRO A 361 11.69 5.40 -2.36
C PRO A 361 13.08 4.94 -1.93
N HIS A 362 14.05 5.85 -1.91
CA HIS A 362 15.40 5.55 -1.48
C HIS A 362 15.93 6.64 -0.52
N PRO A 363 16.60 6.27 0.61
CA PRO A 363 17.13 7.26 1.54
C PRO A 363 18.13 8.26 0.94
N ALA A 364 18.92 7.85 -0.04
CA ALA A 364 19.92 8.68 -0.67
C ALA A 364 19.35 9.58 -1.78
N ASP A 365 18.10 9.42 -2.18
CA ASP A 365 17.32 10.36 -2.98
C ASP A 365 16.85 11.49 -2.03
N ILE A 366 17.70 12.47 -1.85
CA ILE A 366 17.56 13.51 -0.81
C ILE A 366 16.49 14.52 -1.21
N ASP A 367 16.45 14.89 -2.49
CA ASP A 367 15.47 15.84 -3.04
C ASP A 367 14.19 15.15 -3.54
N GLN A 368 14.15 13.81 -3.51
CA GLN A 368 13.01 12.94 -3.80
C GLN A 368 12.48 13.08 -5.23
N ASP A 369 13.36 13.26 -6.19
CA ASP A 369 13.04 13.35 -7.61
C ASP A 369 13.07 12.01 -8.36
N CYS A 370 13.35 10.91 -7.64
CA CYS A 370 13.51 9.53 -8.12
C CYS A 370 14.81 9.29 -8.93
N ALA A 371 15.80 10.13 -8.74
CA ALA A 371 17.16 9.92 -9.20
C ALA A 371 18.15 10.23 -8.08
N ILE A 372 19.16 9.40 -7.88
CA ILE A 372 20.26 9.70 -6.98
C ILE A 372 21.40 10.20 -7.82
N ASP A 373 21.62 11.52 -7.80
CA ASP A 373 22.54 12.18 -8.74
C ASP A 373 23.34 13.33 -8.09
N GLY A 374 23.79 14.27 -8.92
CA GLY A 374 24.59 15.41 -8.49
C GLY A 374 23.85 16.40 -7.59
N HIS A 375 22.52 16.44 -7.61
CA HIS A 375 21.73 17.30 -6.73
C HIS A 375 21.74 16.76 -5.31
N ASP A 376 21.56 15.43 -5.12
CA ASP A 376 21.66 14.79 -3.81
C ASP A 376 23.06 14.88 -3.24
N LEU A 377 24.07 14.64 -4.09
CA LEU A 377 25.46 14.81 -3.68
C LEU A 377 25.74 16.26 -3.23
N GLY A 378 25.23 17.24 -3.97
CA GLY A 378 25.34 18.65 -3.61
C GLY A 378 24.69 18.97 -2.27
N ALA A 379 23.49 18.42 -2.02
CA ALA A 379 22.76 18.57 -0.77
C ALA A 379 23.52 17.93 0.41
N LEU A 380 24.03 16.70 0.23
CA LEU A 380 24.82 16.00 1.24
C LEU A 380 26.10 16.77 1.60
N LEU A 381 26.85 17.23 0.60
CA LEU A 381 28.09 17.98 0.83
C LEU A 381 27.82 19.34 1.51
N ALA A 382 26.70 19.98 1.22
CA ALA A 382 26.29 21.23 1.87
C ALA A 382 25.94 21.05 3.35
N ALA A 383 25.51 19.85 3.75
CA ALA A 383 25.15 19.50 5.13
C ALA A 383 26.27 18.81 5.90
N TRP A 384 27.49 18.77 5.39
CA TRP A 384 28.63 18.03 5.96
C TRP A 384 28.97 18.49 7.38
N GLY A 385 28.99 17.56 8.34
CA GLY A 385 29.31 17.80 9.75
C GLY A 385 28.22 17.30 10.71
N PRO A 386 28.33 17.66 12.00
CA PRO A 386 27.32 17.26 12.99
C PRO A 386 25.95 17.90 12.66
N ASN A 387 24.89 17.13 12.83
CA ASN A 387 23.53 17.66 12.74
C ASN A 387 23.28 18.69 13.85
N ALA A 388 22.77 19.89 13.49
CA ALA A 388 22.48 20.97 14.42
C ALA A 388 21.15 20.77 15.19
#